data_1f55f03bbfb249c58c1f39ff0b4d9848
#
_entry.id   1f55f03bbfb249c58c1f39ff0b4d9848
#
_cell.length_a   1.000
_cell.length_b   1.000
_cell.length_c   1.000
_cell.angle_alpha   90.00
_cell.angle_beta   90.00
_cell.angle_gamma   90.00
#
_symmetry.space_group_name_H-M   'P 1'
#
loop_
_entity.id
_entity.type
_entity.pdbx_description
1 polymer ?
#
loop_
_entity_poly.entity_id
_entity_poly.type
_entity_poly.pdbx_seq_one_letter_code
_entity_poly.pdbx_strand_id
1 'polypeptide(L)'
;EEPLMQEIRYLDKLVDELAKGKPMEKILRGTLWKCTKCGRTFAHTNQEHYCGEAPKTIEAYIEGQAEAVRPYLRQVNDTVKSALPDAAEKISWSMPTYWKKHNLIQFASFKKHIGLYPGPEAVEAFADRLSEYKTSKGAIQFPYDKPLPLALIAEIAKWCEKEYGET
;
A
#
# COMPACT_ATOMS: atom_id res chain seq x y z
N GLU A 1 4.05 -2.63 5.09
CA GLU A 1 4.60 -3.28 6.30
C GLU A 1 6.11 -3.14 6.41
N GLU A 2 6.86 -3.40 5.34
CA GLU A 2 8.31 -3.31 5.38
C GLU A 2 8.85 -1.93 5.80
N PRO A 3 8.34 -0.80 5.28
CA PRO A 3 8.80 0.52 5.75
C PRO A 3 8.56 0.74 7.24
N LEU A 4 7.40 0.30 7.76
CA LEU A 4 7.07 0.43 9.18
C LEU A 4 7.98 -0.45 10.04
N MET A 5 8.25 -1.68 9.62
CA MET A 5 9.17 -2.58 10.31
C MET A 5 10.59 -2.04 10.33
N GLN A 6 11.03 -1.39 9.25
CA GLN A 6 12.36 -0.75 9.20
C GLN A 6 12.44 0.42 10.16
N GLU A 7 11.40 1.23 10.30
CA GLU A 7 11.35 2.31 11.27
C GLU A 7 11.44 1.78 12.71
N ILE A 8 10.68 0.73 13.02
CA ILE A 8 10.72 0.10 14.34
C ILE A 8 12.13 -0.41 14.67
N ARG A 9 12.77 -1.11 13.75
CA ARG A 9 14.14 -1.59 13.91
C ARG A 9 15.14 -0.46 14.13
N TYR A 10 14.95 0.64 13.41
CA TYR A 10 15.79 1.83 13.56
C TYR A 10 15.64 2.44 14.95
N LEU A 11 14.41 2.58 15.44
CA LEU A 11 14.12 3.12 16.77
C LEU A 11 14.70 2.22 17.87
N ASP A 12 14.53 0.91 17.74
CA ASP A 12 15.11 -0.06 18.68
C ASP A 12 16.61 0.05 18.74
N LYS A 13 17.28 0.22 17.60
CA LYS A 13 18.71 0.41 17.52
C LYS A 13 19.14 1.71 18.20
N LEU A 14 18.40 2.79 18.01
CA LEU A 14 18.68 4.07 18.68
C LEU A 14 18.58 3.95 20.19
N VAL A 15 17.55 3.31 20.70
CA VAL A 15 17.35 3.07 22.13
C VAL A 15 18.52 2.27 22.69
N ASP A 16 18.92 1.22 22.01
CA ASP A 16 20.03 0.35 22.41
C ASP A 16 21.36 1.11 22.47
N GLU A 17 21.65 1.92 21.46
CA GLU A 17 22.86 2.74 21.42
C GLU A 17 22.88 3.83 22.51
N LEU A 18 21.71 4.44 22.79
CA LEU A 18 21.57 5.41 23.89
C LEU A 18 21.82 4.75 25.25
N ALA A 19 21.31 3.52 25.43
CA ALA A 19 21.54 2.74 26.66
C ALA A 19 23.01 2.43 26.89
N LYS A 20 23.80 2.37 25.81
CA LYS A 20 25.27 2.19 25.88
C LYS A 20 26.00 3.49 26.13
N GLY A 21 25.31 4.61 26.32
CA GLY A 21 25.90 5.91 26.65
C GLY A 21 26.49 6.67 25.45
N LYS A 22 26.17 6.30 24.22
CA LYS A 22 26.64 7.03 23.04
C LYS A 22 25.87 8.35 22.86
N PRO A 23 26.57 9.45 22.47
CA PRO A 23 25.90 10.71 22.19
C PRO A 23 24.93 10.56 21.02
N MET A 24 23.75 11.20 21.12
CA MET A 24 22.72 11.18 20.09
C MET A 24 23.26 11.58 18.71
N GLU A 25 24.08 12.60 18.63
CA GLU A 25 24.68 13.06 17.37
C GLU A 25 25.52 11.98 16.68
N LYS A 26 26.29 11.22 17.45
CA LYS A 26 27.08 10.12 16.90
C LYS A 26 26.23 8.99 16.40
N ILE A 27 25.13 8.68 17.11
CA ILE A 27 24.19 7.65 16.73
C ILE A 27 23.52 8.00 15.40
N LEU A 28 23.03 9.24 15.28
CA LEU A 28 22.36 9.71 14.06
C LEU A 28 23.30 9.75 12.86
N ARG A 29 24.53 10.24 13.05
CA ARG A 29 25.52 10.29 11.96
C ARG A 29 25.96 8.91 11.49
N GLY A 30 26.02 7.94 12.38
CA GLY A 30 26.46 6.58 12.07
C GLY A 30 25.38 5.65 11.54
N THR A 31 24.10 6.01 11.67
CA THR A 31 22.98 5.12 11.38
C THR A 31 22.04 5.59 10.27
N LEU A 32 22.11 6.86 9.88
CA LEU A 32 21.23 7.41 8.85
C LEU A 32 21.95 7.56 7.52
N TRP A 33 21.31 7.09 6.47
CA TRP A 33 21.68 7.38 5.10
C TRP A 33 20.74 8.44 4.54
N LYS A 34 21.30 9.47 3.93
CA LYS A 34 20.53 10.53 3.29
C LYS A 34 20.53 10.32 1.79
N CYS A 35 19.36 10.20 1.19
CA CYS A 35 19.23 10.11 -0.25
C CYS A 35 19.63 11.44 -0.89
N THR A 36 20.59 11.39 -1.84
CA THR A 36 21.05 12.59 -2.53
C THR A 36 20.02 13.18 -3.49
N LYS A 37 19.03 12.39 -3.90
CA LYS A 37 17.98 12.84 -4.83
C LYS A 37 16.82 13.53 -4.14
N CYS A 38 16.29 12.93 -3.07
CA CYS A 38 15.10 13.46 -2.39
C CYS A 38 15.39 14.09 -1.03
N GLY A 39 16.60 13.93 -0.51
CA GLY A 39 17.02 14.51 0.78
C GLY A 39 16.47 13.83 2.02
N ARG A 40 15.65 12.79 1.86
CA ARG A 40 15.12 12.04 3.01
C ARG A 40 16.19 11.12 3.61
N THR A 41 16.04 10.83 4.90
CA THR A 41 16.96 9.95 5.64
C THR A 41 16.31 8.61 5.91
N PHE A 42 17.12 7.56 5.84
CA PHE A 42 16.68 6.17 6.01
C PHE A 42 17.66 5.41 6.91
N ALA A 43 17.17 4.33 7.51
CA ALA A 43 17.97 3.50 8.41
C ALA A 43 19.07 2.71 7.68
N HIS A 44 18.88 2.40 6.41
CA HIS A 44 19.81 1.59 5.62
C HIS A 44 20.39 2.40 4.45
N THR A 45 21.68 2.20 4.17
CA THR A 45 22.34 2.81 3.02
C THR A 45 21.72 2.30 1.72
N ASN A 46 21.44 3.23 0.80
CA ASN A 46 20.79 2.93 -0.49
C ASN A 46 19.44 2.20 -0.36
N GLN A 47 18.71 2.51 0.71
CA GLN A 47 17.40 1.92 0.93
C GLN A 47 16.45 2.24 -0.22
N GLU A 48 15.77 1.22 -0.75
CA GLU A 48 14.76 1.40 -1.78
C GLU A 48 13.62 2.27 -1.25
N HIS A 49 13.25 3.28 -2.03
CA HIS A 49 12.19 4.20 -1.68
C HIS A 49 11.74 4.98 -2.91
N TYR A 50 10.57 5.59 -2.84
CA TYR A 50 10.12 6.49 -3.88
C TYR A 50 10.86 7.83 -3.75
N CYS A 51 11.67 8.17 -4.75
CA CYS A 51 12.54 9.35 -4.76
C CYS A 51 11.85 10.58 -5.33
N GLY A 52 10.77 11.01 -4.76
CA GLY A 52 10.07 12.20 -5.22
C GLY A 52 9.09 12.65 -4.16
N GLU A 53 8.23 13.59 -4.50
CA GLU A 53 7.12 13.92 -3.63
C GLU A 53 6.23 12.69 -3.46
N ALA A 54 5.74 12.47 -2.24
CA ALA A 54 4.74 11.44 -2.01
C ALA A 54 3.53 11.71 -2.90
N PRO A 55 2.98 10.70 -3.58
CA PRO A 55 1.82 10.91 -4.45
C PRO A 55 0.63 11.40 -3.64
N LYS A 56 -0.10 12.37 -4.19
CA LYS A 56 -1.30 12.94 -3.57
C LYS A 56 -2.58 12.47 -4.25
N THR A 57 -2.46 11.86 -5.42
CA THR A 57 -3.59 11.35 -6.20
C THR A 57 -3.32 9.91 -6.62
N ILE A 58 -4.38 9.19 -6.97
CA ILE A 58 -4.26 7.83 -7.48
C ILE A 58 -3.47 7.82 -8.78
N GLU A 59 -3.72 8.77 -9.68
CA GLU A 59 -2.98 8.87 -10.93
C GLU A 59 -1.48 9.08 -10.69
N ALA A 60 -1.12 9.96 -9.77
CA ALA A 60 0.28 10.20 -9.42
C ALA A 60 0.92 8.94 -8.81
N TYR A 61 0.17 8.18 -8.01
CA TYR A 61 0.64 6.91 -7.48
C TYR A 61 0.99 5.93 -8.61
N ILE A 62 0.08 5.78 -9.57
CA ILE A 62 0.27 4.85 -10.71
C ILE A 62 1.47 5.28 -11.55
N GLU A 63 1.60 6.58 -11.84
CA GLU A 63 2.72 7.13 -12.59
C GLU A 63 4.07 6.87 -11.92
N GLY A 64 4.10 6.83 -10.60
CA GLY A 64 5.29 6.55 -9.81
C GLY A 64 5.70 5.09 -9.74
N GLN A 65 4.87 4.17 -10.23
CA GLN A 65 5.17 2.75 -10.21
C GLN A 65 5.98 2.31 -11.44
N ALA A 66 6.56 1.11 -11.38
CA ALA A 66 7.31 0.56 -12.51
C ALA A 66 6.41 0.48 -13.76
N GLU A 67 6.98 0.78 -14.92
CA GLU A 67 6.24 0.81 -16.18
C GLU A 67 5.50 -0.51 -16.45
N ALA A 68 6.13 -1.64 -16.13
CA ALA A 68 5.57 -2.97 -16.37
C ALA A 68 4.28 -3.23 -15.57
N VAL A 69 4.11 -2.59 -14.40
CA VAL A 69 2.93 -2.83 -13.55
C VAL A 69 1.82 -1.79 -13.72
N ARG A 70 2.11 -0.66 -14.37
CA ARG A 70 1.12 0.40 -14.57
C ARG A 70 -0.16 -0.07 -15.28
N PRO A 71 -0.09 -0.89 -16.37
CA PRO A 71 -1.31 -1.36 -17.02
C PRO A 71 -2.23 -2.15 -16.08
N TYR A 72 -1.65 -2.96 -15.21
CA TYR A 72 -2.42 -3.73 -14.23
C TYR A 72 -3.09 -2.80 -13.20
N LEU A 73 -2.35 -1.81 -12.73
CA LEU A 73 -2.90 -0.82 -11.80
C LEU A 73 -4.03 0.00 -12.42
N ARG A 74 -3.89 0.37 -13.69
CA ARG A 74 -4.95 1.10 -14.41
C ARG A 74 -6.21 0.26 -14.56
N GLN A 75 -6.06 -1.03 -14.86
CA GLN A 75 -7.19 -1.94 -14.96
C GLN A 75 -7.94 -2.06 -13.62
N VAL A 76 -7.21 -2.23 -12.52
CA VAL A 76 -7.81 -2.29 -11.19
C VAL A 76 -8.48 -0.97 -10.84
N ASN A 77 -7.79 0.15 -11.08
CA ASN A 77 -8.33 1.47 -10.78
C ASN A 77 -9.62 1.76 -11.56
N ASP A 78 -9.61 1.51 -12.87
CA ASP A 78 -10.78 1.73 -13.72
C ASP A 78 -11.96 0.85 -13.28
N THR A 79 -11.68 -0.39 -12.90
CA THR A 79 -12.69 -1.33 -12.41
C THR A 79 -13.32 -0.86 -11.11
N VAL A 80 -12.50 -0.48 -10.13
CA VAL A 80 -12.98 0.00 -8.84
C VAL A 80 -13.71 1.33 -9.00
N LYS A 81 -13.18 2.24 -9.79
CA LYS A 81 -13.80 3.54 -10.06
C LYS A 81 -15.18 3.38 -10.71
N SER A 82 -15.30 2.48 -11.69
CA SER A 82 -16.58 2.19 -12.34
C SER A 82 -17.59 1.54 -11.38
N ALA A 83 -17.11 0.73 -10.45
CA ALA A 83 -17.97 0.09 -9.45
C ALA A 83 -18.42 1.08 -8.36
N LEU A 84 -17.63 2.14 -8.11
CA LEU A 84 -17.86 3.11 -7.03
C LEU A 84 -17.93 4.54 -7.57
N PRO A 85 -18.91 4.86 -8.42
CA PRO A 85 -18.96 6.19 -9.07
C PRO A 85 -19.15 7.35 -8.08
N ASP A 86 -19.72 7.10 -6.90
CA ASP A 86 -19.97 8.13 -5.89
C ASP A 86 -18.87 8.22 -4.82
N ALA A 87 -17.87 7.37 -4.88
CA ALA A 87 -16.78 7.39 -3.91
C ALA A 87 -15.74 8.44 -4.27
N ALA A 88 -15.17 9.05 -3.24
CA ALA A 88 -14.04 9.97 -3.40
C ALA A 88 -12.73 9.19 -3.49
N GLU A 89 -11.79 9.72 -4.27
CA GLU A 89 -10.46 9.15 -4.41
C GLU A 89 -9.48 9.89 -3.50
N LYS A 90 -8.60 9.15 -2.85
CA LYS A 90 -7.53 9.75 -2.05
C LYS A 90 -6.36 8.79 -1.90
N ILE A 91 -5.26 9.28 -1.36
CA ILE A 91 -4.15 8.45 -0.92
C ILE A 91 -4.23 8.36 0.61
N SER A 92 -4.30 7.15 1.12
CA SER A 92 -4.33 6.87 2.56
C SER A 92 -3.43 5.67 2.82
N TRP A 93 -2.59 5.74 3.86
CA TRP A 93 -1.59 4.71 4.14
C TRP A 93 -0.63 4.48 2.95
N SER A 94 -0.35 5.54 2.19
CA SER A 94 0.47 5.52 0.97
C SER A 94 -0.11 4.65 -0.15
N MET A 95 -1.42 4.40 -0.14
CA MET A 95 -2.12 3.57 -1.12
C MET A 95 -3.31 4.29 -1.74
N PRO A 96 -3.61 4.03 -3.03
CA PRO A 96 -4.88 4.43 -3.62
C PRO A 96 -6.06 3.95 -2.78
N THR A 97 -6.96 4.86 -2.46
CA THR A 97 -8.10 4.60 -1.58
C THR A 97 -9.37 5.20 -2.17
N TYR A 98 -10.45 4.45 -2.13
CA TYR A 98 -11.79 4.92 -2.43
C TYR A 98 -12.55 5.07 -1.12
N TRP A 99 -13.14 6.24 -0.93
CA TRP A 99 -13.70 6.67 0.35
C TRP A 99 -15.12 7.22 0.19
N LYS A 100 -15.98 6.87 1.13
CA LYS A 100 -17.33 7.41 1.24
C LYS A 100 -17.74 7.27 2.70
N LYS A 101 -17.66 8.35 3.49
CA LYS A 101 -17.76 8.34 4.95
C LYS A 101 -16.63 7.56 5.64
N HIS A 102 -16.25 6.42 5.07
CA HIS A 102 -15.15 5.57 5.55
C HIS A 102 -14.32 5.09 4.36
N ASN A 103 -13.12 4.59 4.63
CA ASN A 103 -12.34 3.93 3.59
C ASN A 103 -13.08 2.66 3.17
N LEU A 104 -13.40 2.57 1.89
CA LEU A 104 -14.14 1.43 1.34
C LEU A 104 -13.20 0.31 0.90
N ILE A 105 -12.24 0.66 0.06
CA ILE A 105 -11.31 -0.29 -0.52
C ILE A 105 -10.01 0.43 -0.89
N GLN A 106 -8.91 -0.27 -0.72
CA GLN A 106 -7.57 0.21 -1.07
C GLN A 106 -6.85 -0.82 -1.92
N PHE A 107 -5.90 -0.38 -2.71
CA PHE A 107 -5.02 -1.29 -3.45
C PHE A 107 -3.61 -0.73 -3.53
N ALA A 108 -2.64 -1.60 -3.77
CA ALA A 108 -1.24 -1.19 -3.91
C ALA A 108 -0.51 -2.17 -4.82
N SER A 109 0.53 -1.70 -5.50
CA SER A 109 1.39 -2.57 -6.29
C SER A 109 2.56 -3.07 -5.45
N PHE A 110 2.91 -4.32 -5.67
CA PHE A 110 4.10 -4.96 -5.13
C PHE A 110 4.90 -5.56 -6.27
N LYS A 111 6.06 -6.10 -5.98
CA LYS A 111 6.97 -6.61 -7.00
C LYS A 111 6.35 -7.69 -7.91
N LYS A 112 5.56 -8.59 -7.33
CA LYS A 112 5.01 -9.75 -8.04
C LYS A 112 3.48 -9.81 -8.06
N HIS A 113 2.80 -8.88 -7.39
CA HIS A 113 1.35 -8.91 -7.28
C HIS A 113 0.77 -7.54 -7.00
N ILE A 114 -0.54 -7.40 -7.17
CA ILE A 114 -1.31 -6.28 -6.65
C ILE A 114 -1.97 -6.76 -5.36
N GLY A 115 -1.85 -5.97 -4.30
CA GLY A 115 -2.59 -6.19 -3.07
C GLY A 115 -3.90 -5.42 -3.10
N LEU A 116 -5.01 -6.09 -2.82
CA LEU A 116 -6.31 -5.48 -2.63
C LEU A 116 -6.68 -5.57 -1.15
N TYR A 117 -7.15 -4.47 -0.59
CA TYR A 117 -7.41 -4.35 0.85
C TYR A 117 -8.86 -3.95 1.09
N PRO A 118 -9.81 -4.89 0.97
CA PRO A 118 -11.23 -4.61 1.18
C PRO A 118 -11.68 -4.75 2.63
N GLY A 119 -10.80 -5.18 3.52
CA GLY A 119 -11.11 -5.45 4.91
C GLY A 119 -11.40 -6.92 5.21
N PRO A 120 -11.28 -7.34 6.48
CA PRO A 120 -11.42 -8.75 6.85
C PRO A 120 -12.82 -9.32 6.57
N GLU A 121 -13.86 -8.53 6.73
CA GLU A 121 -15.23 -8.97 6.47
C GLU A 121 -15.45 -9.30 5.00
N ALA A 122 -14.88 -8.49 4.10
CA ALA A 122 -14.97 -8.74 2.66
C ALA A 122 -14.20 -10.00 2.25
N VAL A 123 -13.00 -10.19 2.80
CA VAL A 123 -12.20 -11.39 2.52
C VAL A 123 -12.96 -12.64 2.95
N GLU A 124 -13.61 -12.60 4.09
CA GLU A 124 -14.44 -13.68 4.60
C GLU A 124 -15.67 -13.93 3.73
N ALA A 125 -16.36 -12.85 3.33
CA ALA A 125 -17.56 -12.95 2.50
C ALA A 125 -17.28 -13.56 1.11
N PHE A 126 -16.10 -13.34 0.56
CA PHE A 126 -15.70 -13.85 -0.74
C PHE A 126 -14.72 -15.04 -0.67
N ALA A 127 -14.54 -15.64 0.51
CA ALA A 127 -13.54 -16.70 0.73
C ALA A 127 -13.63 -17.84 -0.29
N ASP A 128 -14.82 -18.30 -0.64
CA ASP A 128 -15.00 -19.39 -1.60
C ASP A 128 -14.50 -19.03 -3.00
N ARG A 129 -14.60 -17.76 -3.36
CA ARG A 129 -14.18 -17.25 -4.68
C ARG A 129 -12.71 -16.84 -4.69
N LEU A 130 -12.06 -16.82 -3.54
CA LEU A 130 -10.66 -16.42 -3.37
C LEU A 130 -9.72 -17.61 -3.11
N SER A 131 -10.21 -18.84 -3.27
CA SER A 131 -9.43 -20.05 -3.00
C SER A 131 -8.16 -20.17 -3.83
N GLU A 132 -8.12 -19.60 -5.02
CA GLU A 132 -6.95 -19.59 -5.91
C GLU A 132 -5.93 -18.50 -5.59
N TYR A 133 -6.28 -17.59 -4.69
CA TYR A 133 -5.44 -16.43 -4.36
C TYR A 133 -4.94 -16.51 -2.94
N LYS A 134 -3.77 -15.93 -2.72
CA LYS A 134 -3.21 -15.82 -1.38
C LYS A 134 -3.93 -14.69 -0.65
N THR A 135 -4.50 -15.01 0.50
CA THR A 135 -5.21 -14.04 1.33
C THR A 135 -4.62 -13.98 2.74
N SER A 136 -4.87 -12.86 3.40
CA SER A 136 -4.59 -12.68 4.81
C SER A 136 -5.74 -11.88 5.42
N LYS A 137 -5.65 -11.52 6.68
CA LYS A 137 -6.71 -10.77 7.34
C LYS A 137 -6.86 -9.39 6.67
N GLY A 138 -7.90 -9.25 5.85
CA GLY A 138 -8.22 -8.01 5.19
C GLY A 138 -7.48 -7.74 3.88
N ALA A 139 -6.67 -8.68 3.38
CA ALA A 139 -5.87 -8.50 2.17
C ALA A 139 -5.97 -9.68 1.22
N ILE A 140 -5.90 -9.38 -0.08
CA ILE A 140 -5.91 -10.37 -1.16
C ILE A 140 -4.76 -10.05 -2.10
N GLN A 141 -4.03 -11.08 -2.55
CA GLN A 141 -2.94 -10.92 -3.51
C GLN A 141 -3.36 -11.43 -4.89
N PHE A 142 -3.24 -10.56 -5.90
CA PHE A 142 -3.48 -10.93 -7.30
C PHE A 142 -2.14 -10.89 -8.05
N PRO A 143 -1.54 -12.07 -8.32
CA PRO A 143 -0.25 -12.11 -8.99
C PRO A 143 -0.33 -11.64 -10.45
N TYR A 144 0.74 -11.03 -10.95
CA TYR A 144 0.79 -10.53 -12.33
C TYR A 144 0.86 -11.63 -13.38
N ASP A 145 1.25 -12.84 -12.99
CA ASP A 145 1.35 -13.99 -13.90
C ASP A 145 0.01 -14.65 -14.21
N LYS A 146 -1.07 -14.16 -13.61
CA LYS A 146 -2.44 -14.63 -13.87
C LYS A 146 -3.30 -13.44 -14.33
N PRO A 147 -4.34 -13.69 -15.15
CA PRO A 147 -5.28 -12.64 -15.49
C PRO A 147 -5.95 -12.06 -14.24
N LEU A 148 -6.09 -10.73 -14.19
CA LEU A 148 -6.77 -10.08 -13.09
C LEU A 148 -8.27 -10.41 -13.13
N PRO A 149 -8.88 -10.84 -12.00
CA PRO A 149 -10.30 -11.14 -11.96
C PRO A 149 -11.11 -9.85 -11.78
N LEU A 150 -11.18 -9.03 -12.83
CA LEU A 150 -11.77 -7.68 -12.75
C LEU A 150 -13.24 -7.72 -12.34
N ALA A 151 -14.02 -8.68 -12.82
CA ALA A 151 -15.42 -8.84 -12.41
C ALA A 151 -15.54 -9.09 -10.90
N LEU A 152 -14.67 -9.93 -10.34
CA LEU A 152 -14.62 -10.21 -8.91
C LEU A 152 -14.21 -8.97 -8.11
N ILE A 153 -13.22 -8.24 -8.60
CA ILE A 153 -12.77 -6.99 -7.98
C ILE A 153 -13.91 -5.98 -7.92
N ALA A 154 -14.68 -5.84 -9.00
CA ALA A 154 -15.84 -4.96 -9.05
C ALA A 154 -16.91 -5.38 -8.04
N GLU A 155 -17.18 -6.67 -7.89
CA GLU A 155 -18.14 -7.18 -6.92
C GLU A 155 -17.69 -6.93 -5.48
N ILE A 156 -16.41 -7.13 -5.20
CA ILE A 156 -15.83 -6.85 -3.88
C ILE A 156 -15.97 -5.36 -3.56
N ALA A 157 -15.65 -4.49 -4.52
CA ALA A 157 -15.77 -3.04 -4.33
C ALA A 157 -17.22 -2.62 -4.02
N LYS A 158 -18.18 -3.14 -4.76
CA LYS A 158 -19.61 -2.87 -4.52
C LYS A 158 -20.07 -3.38 -3.16
N TRP A 159 -19.59 -4.54 -2.75
CA TRP A 159 -19.86 -5.10 -1.44
C TRP A 159 -19.36 -4.16 -0.34
N CYS A 160 -18.14 -3.65 -0.49
CA CYS A 160 -17.54 -2.71 0.47
C CYS A 160 -18.36 -1.42 0.58
N GLU A 161 -18.83 -0.88 -0.54
CA GLU A 161 -19.68 0.32 -0.52
C GLU A 161 -20.98 0.05 0.24
N LYS A 162 -21.60 -1.09 0.00
CA LYS A 162 -22.87 -1.46 0.67
C LYS A 162 -22.67 -1.63 2.18
N GLU A 163 -21.61 -2.29 2.59
CA GLU A 163 -21.39 -2.62 4.00
C GLU A 163 -20.76 -1.46 4.79
N TYR A 164 -19.87 -0.70 4.17
CA TYR A 164 -19.13 0.36 4.87
C TYR A 164 -19.60 1.77 4.53
N GLY A 165 -20.12 1.97 3.34
CA GLY A 165 -20.49 3.31 2.84
C GLY A 165 -21.80 3.84 3.38
N GLU A 166 -22.64 2.99 3.94
CA GLU A 166 -23.95 3.36 4.46
C GLU A 166 -23.96 3.55 5.99
N THR A 167 -22.89 3.20 6.63
CA THR A 167 -22.74 3.37 8.09
C THR A 167 -21.96 4.65 8.41
#